data_d7dd904e3629d37c0ba75799e5443a74
#
_entry.id   d7dd904e3629d37c0ba75799e5443a74
#
_cell.length_a   1.000
_cell.length_b   1.000
_cell.length_c   1.000
_cell.angle_alpha   90.00
_cell.angle_beta   90.00
_cell.angle_gamma   90.00
#
_symmetry.space_group_name_H-M   'P 1'
#
loop_
_entity.id
_entity.type
_entity.pdbx_description
1 polymer ?
#
loop_
_entity_poly.entity_id
_entity_poly.type
_entity_poly.pdbx_seq_one_letter_code
_entity_poly.pdbx_strand_id
1 'polypeptide(L)'
;GSKKEYIDNMHISPDKAVFIANPMSENYEVIRPSILPCLLESESVSGHAVYPHLIFECGKVTVKDENDNSGTHTGNSVGFLAANVSMGYNDAASYIQTLMYFLRKEYTLSPVEDDPRFIPGRAAYVMYKGEKAGVFGETHPAVLESWGCTMPAIMAELDMDILLK
;
A
#
# COMPACT_ATOMS: atom_id res chain seq x y z
N GLY A 1 -3.59 12.84 6.61
CA GLY A 1 -4.83 12.17 6.98
C GLY A 1 -4.94 11.88 8.46
N SER A 2 -5.96 11.15 8.84
CA SER A 2 -6.19 10.77 10.24
C SER A 2 -5.41 9.52 10.64
N LYS A 3 -5.17 9.37 11.94
CA LYS A 3 -4.63 8.13 12.51
C LYS A 3 -5.56 6.94 12.21
N LYS A 4 -6.88 7.17 12.30
CA LYS A 4 -7.88 6.15 12.00
C LYS A 4 -7.68 5.56 10.60
N GLU A 5 -7.55 6.40 9.56
CA GLU A 5 -7.39 5.98 8.17
C GLU A 5 -6.06 5.29 7.92
N TYR A 6 -4.96 5.90 8.35
CA TYR A 6 -3.62 5.45 7.97
C TYR A 6 -3.06 4.34 8.84
N ILE A 7 -3.56 4.17 10.05
CA ILE A 7 -3.04 3.21 11.02
C ILE A 7 -4.13 2.20 11.43
N ASP A 8 -5.22 2.69 12.04
CA ASP A 8 -6.19 1.80 12.68
C ASP A 8 -6.96 0.95 11.64
N ASN A 9 -7.47 1.56 10.57
CA ASN A 9 -8.17 0.84 9.48
C ASN A 9 -7.24 -0.07 8.66
N MET A 10 -5.93 0.20 8.69
CA MET A 10 -4.91 -0.64 8.04
C MET A 10 -4.38 -1.74 8.97
N HIS A 11 -4.79 -1.76 10.22
CA HIS A 11 -4.35 -2.71 11.26
C HIS A 11 -2.84 -2.75 11.48
N ILE A 12 -2.13 -1.65 11.20
CA ILE A 12 -0.66 -1.56 11.35
C ILE A 12 -0.24 -0.82 12.62
N SER A 13 1.03 -1.05 13.04
CA SER A 13 1.61 -0.30 14.16
C SER A 13 1.86 1.17 13.79
N PRO A 14 1.63 2.13 14.71
CA PRO A 14 1.95 3.54 14.51
C PRO A 14 3.46 3.86 14.60
N ASP A 15 4.33 2.90 14.90
CA ASP A 15 5.73 3.13 15.26
C ASP A 15 6.51 3.89 14.19
N LYS A 16 6.22 3.61 12.91
CA LYS A 16 6.85 4.29 11.78
C LYS A 16 6.10 5.51 11.28
N ALA A 17 4.94 5.82 11.85
CA ALA A 17 4.14 6.96 11.41
C ALA A 17 4.70 8.28 11.95
N VAL A 18 4.64 9.32 11.11
CA VAL A 18 5.03 10.69 11.48
C VAL A 18 3.77 11.46 11.85
N PHE A 19 3.68 11.88 13.11
CA PHE A 19 2.56 12.66 13.64
C PHE A 19 2.87 14.15 13.63
N ILE A 20 1.86 14.96 13.31
CA ILE A 20 1.94 16.42 13.37
C ILE A 20 1.69 16.86 14.81
N ALA A 21 2.62 17.62 15.40
CA ALA A 21 2.55 17.99 16.81
C ALA A 21 1.33 18.86 17.18
N ASN A 22 0.91 19.74 16.26
CA ASN A 22 -0.24 20.62 16.46
C ASN A 22 -1.14 20.57 15.22
N PRO A 23 -1.92 19.47 15.02
CA PRO A 23 -2.76 19.33 13.85
C PRO A 23 -3.94 20.29 13.91
N MET A 24 -4.35 20.83 12.77
CA MET A 24 -5.53 21.71 12.66
C MET A 24 -6.84 20.95 12.94
N SER A 25 -6.85 19.64 12.74
CA SER A 25 -7.96 18.74 13.06
C SER A 25 -7.45 17.30 13.11
N GLU A 26 -8.24 16.39 13.67
CA GLU A 26 -7.97 14.95 13.70
C GLU A 26 -7.84 14.34 12.29
N ASN A 27 -8.39 15.00 11.26
CA ASN A 27 -8.27 14.54 9.87
C ASN A 27 -6.88 14.81 9.26
N TYR A 28 -6.01 15.58 9.95
CA TYR A 28 -4.68 15.98 9.44
C TYR A 28 -3.59 15.77 10.48
N GLU A 29 -3.65 14.71 11.26
CA GLU A 29 -2.70 14.45 12.34
C GLU A 29 -1.51 13.57 11.93
N VAL A 30 -1.62 12.83 10.81
CA VAL A 30 -0.58 11.90 10.32
C VAL A 30 -0.16 12.26 8.91
N ILE A 31 1.15 12.31 8.67
CA ILE A 31 1.70 12.35 7.31
C ILE A 31 1.57 10.94 6.74
N ARG A 32 1.05 10.79 5.54
CA ARG A 32 0.76 9.47 4.96
C ARG A 32 2.03 8.59 4.87
N PRO A 33 2.05 7.44 5.53
CA PRO A 33 3.18 6.49 5.46
C PRO A 33 3.07 5.54 4.28
N SER A 34 1.92 5.53 3.59
CA SER A 34 1.57 4.61 2.50
C SER A 34 0.51 5.25 1.60
N ILE A 35 0.48 4.85 0.32
CA ILE A 35 -0.55 5.26 -0.63
C ILE A 35 -1.81 4.39 -0.49
N LEU A 36 -1.68 3.15 -0.01
CA LEU A 36 -2.78 2.18 0.05
C LEU A 36 -4.05 2.69 0.75
N PRO A 37 -3.97 3.43 1.87
CA PRO A 37 -5.15 4.01 2.50
C PRO A 37 -5.94 4.96 1.58
N CYS A 38 -5.24 5.77 0.77
CA CYS A 38 -5.90 6.68 -0.17
C CYS A 38 -6.66 5.92 -1.28
N LEU A 39 -6.11 4.78 -1.72
CA LEU A 39 -6.78 3.91 -2.69
C LEU A 39 -8.00 3.21 -2.08
N LEU A 40 -7.91 2.74 -0.84
CA LEU A 40 -9.03 2.14 -0.12
C LEU A 40 -10.13 3.15 0.19
N GLU A 41 -9.77 4.39 0.52
CA GLU A 41 -10.75 5.49 0.67
C GLU A 41 -11.51 5.72 -0.64
N SER A 42 -10.80 5.79 -1.77
CA SER A 42 -11.40 5.95 -3.09
C SER A 42 -12.32 4.77 -3.45
N GLU A 43 -11.92 3.54 -3.16
CA GLU A 43 -12.74 2.34 -3.37
C GLU A 43 -13.99 2.36 -2.50
N SER A 44 -13.88 2.75 -1.24
CA SER A 44 -14.98 2.75 -0.26
C SER A 44 -16.17 3.62 -0.69
N VAL A 45 -15.89 4.71 -1.41
CA VAL A 45 -16.94 5.62 -1.92
C VAL A 45 -17.39 5.29 -3.35
N SER A 46 -16.75 4.33 -4.00
CA SER A 46 -16.99 3.96 -5.41
C SER A 46 -17.90 2.73 -5.60
N GLY A 47 -18.47 2.19 -4.53
CA GLY A 47 -19.26 0.94 -4.56
C GLY A 47 -20.50 0.95 -5.46
N HIS A 48 -20.90 2.11 -6.01
CA HIS A 48 -21.97 2.26 -6.99
C HIS A 48 -21.48 2.17 -8.44
N ALA A 49 -20.18 2.17 -8.68
CA ALA A 49 -19.60 2.05 -10.02
C ALA A 49 -19.56 0.59 -10.48
N VAL A 50 -19.37 0.38 -11.78
CA VAL A 50 -19.34 -0.95 -12.39
C VAL A 50 -17.96 -1.59 -12.19
N TYR A 51 -17.91 -2.77 -11.61
CA TYR A 51 -16.69 -3.57 -11.47
C TYR A 51 -16.21 -4.18 -12.82
N PRO A 52 -14.90 -4.43 -13.00
CA PRO A 52 -13.83 -4.28 -12.01
C PRO A 52 -13.40 -2.83 -11.80
N HIS A 53 -13.00 -2.48 -10.58
CA HIS A 53 -12.32 -1.23 -10.32
C HIS A 53 -10.80 -1.44 -10.40
N LEU A 54 -10.12 -0.57 -11.13
CA LEU A 54 -8.67 -0.56 -11.30
C LEU A 54 -8.21 0.87 -11.07
N ILE A 55 -7.59 1.12 -9.94
CA ILE A 55 -7.11 2.46 -9.56
C ILE A 55 -5.66 2.42 -9.17
N PHE A 56 -4.94 3.51 -9.42
CA PHE A 56 -3.55 3.66 -8.98
C PHE A 56 -3.26 5.11 -8.60
N GLU A 57 -2.24 5.30 -7.80
CA GLU A 57 -1.72 6.61 -7.42
C GLU A 57 -0.19 6.55 -7.38
N CYS A 58 0.45 7.64 -7.82
CA CYS A 58 1.86 7.91 -7.59
C CYS A 58 1.99 9.13 -6.70
N GLY A 59 2.81 9.05 -5.66
CA GLY A 59 2.97 10.17 -4.75
C GLY A 59 4.04 9.96 -3.71
N LYS A 60 4.19 10.95 -2.83
CA LYS A 60 5.14 10.91 -1.73
C LYS A 60 4.52 10.27 -0.49
N VAL A 61 5.34 9.46 0.18
CA VAL A 61 5.05 8.88 1.49
C VAL A 61 6.19 9.23 2.45
N THR A 62 5.90 9.33 3.75
CA THR A 62 6.90 9.70 4.75
C THR A 62 6.80 8.79 5.96
N VAL A 63 7.91 8.21 6.35
CA VAL A 63 8.04 7.35 7.52
C VAL A 63 9.13 7.87 8.46
N LYS A 64 9.07 7.47 9.73
CA LYS A 64 10.19 7.68 10.66
C LYS A 64 11.39 6.87 10.20
N ASP A 65 12.54 7.50 10.19
CA ASP A 65 13.84 6.87 9.92
C ASP A 65 14.90 7.47 10.84
N GLU A 66 15.38 6.67 11.78
CA GLU A 66 16.38 7.09 12.76
C GLU A 66 17.77 7.29 12.13
N ASN A 67 18.00 6.77 10.92
CA ASN A 67 19.25 6.94 10.19
C ASN A 67 19.28 8.23 9.36
N ASP A 68 18.13 8.87 9.16
CA ASP A 68 18.05 10.18 8.50
C ASP A 68 18.27 11.31 9.50
N ASN A 69 19.04 12.34 9.11
CA ASN A 69 19.31 13.50 9.96
C ASN A 69 18.07 14.26 10.41
N SER A 70 16.98 14.18 9.63
CA SER A 70 15.68 14.78 9.97
C SER A 70 14.81 13.86 10.85
N GLY A 71 15.24 12.62 11.10
CA GLY A 71 14.45 11.59 11.79
C GLY A 71 13.31 11.04 10.94
N THR A 72 13.23 11.43 9.66
CA THR A 72 12.15 11.03 8.75
C THR A 72 12.68 10.82 7.33
N HIS A 73 12.17 9.82 6.63
CA HIS A 73 12.45 9.60 5.22
C HIS A 73 11.19 9.85 4.39
N THR A 74 11.31 10.67 3.35
CA THR A 74 10.25 10.91 2.37
C THR A 74 10.67 10.35 1.03
N GLY A 75 9.93 9.35 0.55
CA GLY A 75 10.18 8.66 -0.72
C GLY A 75 9.03 8.81 -1.70
N ASN A 76 9.27 8.44 -2.95
CA ASN A 76 8.26 8.35 -3.99
C ASN A 76 7.72 6.93 -4.07
N SER A 77 6.41 6.78 -4.01
CA SER A 77 5.74 5.49 -4.04
C SER A 77 4.70 5.45 -5.17
N VAL A 78 4.48 4.26 -5.71
CA VAL A 78 3.35 3.95 -6.57
C VAL A 78 2.55 2.83 -5.94
N GLY A 79 1.24 3.04 -5.83
CA GLY A 79 0.31 2.01 -5.36
C GLY A 79 -0.76 1.75 -6.39
N PHE A 80 -1.29 0.53 -6.41
CA PHE A 80 -2.52 0.21 -7.12
C PHE A 80 -3.44 -0.65 -6.27
N LEU A 81 -4.73 -0.56 -6.58
CA LEU A 81 -5.78 -1.41 -6.05
C LEU A 81 -6.64 -1.89 -7.20
N ALA A 82 -6.97 -3.17 -7.19
CA ALA A 82 -7.94 -3.75 -8.10
C ALA A 82 -8.99 -4.53 -7.31
N ALA A 83 -10.27 -4.23 -7.57
CA ALA A 83 -11.40 -4.84 -6.88
C ALA A 83 -12.35 -5.54 -7.87
N ASN A 84 -12.67 -6.78 -7.61
CA ASN A 84 -13.67 -7.58 -8.32
C ASN A 84 -13.92 -8.90 -7.57
N VAL A 85 -15.02 -9.56 -7.86
CA VAL A 85 -15.42 -10.84 -7.25
C VAL A 85 -14.34 -11.92 -7.37
N SER A 86 -13.60 -11.94 -8.48
CA SER A 86 -12.58 -12.96 -8.78
C SER A 86 -11.13 -12.49 -8.64
N MET A 87 -10.88 -11.30 -8.08
CA MET A 87 -9.50 -10.82 -7.88
C MET A 87 -8.75 -11.66 -6.85
N GLY A 88 -7.53 -12.05 -7.19
CA GLY A 88 -6.68 -12.86 -6.33
C GLY A 88 -5.19 -12.58 -6.52
N TYR A 89 -4.37 -13.32 -5.77
CA TYR A 89 -2.91 -13.18 -5.76
C TYR A 89 -2.28 -13.22 -7.17
N ASN A 90 -2.76 -14.13 -8.03
CA ASN A 90 -2.20 -14.26 -9.38
C ASN A 90 -2.45 -13.02 -10.24
N ASP A 91 -3.56 -12.33 -10.05
CA ASP A 91 -3.84 -11.08 -10.75
C ASP A 91 -2.87 -9.98 -10.28
N ALA A 92 -2.66 -9.87 -8.97
CA ALA A 92 -1.68 -8.94 -8.41
C ALA A 92 -0.26 -9.23 -8.93
N ALA A 93 0.16 -10.50 -8.93
CA ALA A 93 1.45 -10.93 -9.46
C ALA A 93 1.61 -10.59 -10.95
N SER A 94 0.55 -10.75 -11.75
CA SER A 94 0.54 -10.40 -13.17
C SER A 94 0.72 -8.89 -13.39
N TYR A 95 0.07 -8.05 -12.59
CA TYR A 95 0.27 -6.59 -12.67
C TYR A 95 1.69 -6.19 -12.29
N ILE A 96 2.24 -6.77 -11.22
CA ILE A 96 3.65 -6.54 -10.85
C ILE A 96 4.59 -6.98 -11.96
N GLN A 97 4.41 -8.18 -12.52
CA GLN A 97 5.22 -8.69 -13.63
C GLN A 97 5.18 -7.74 -14.84
N THR A 98 4.00 -7.26 -15.19
CA THR A 98 3.80 -6.33 -16.30
C THR A 98 4.53 -5.01 -16.05
N LEU A 99 4.38 -4.44 -14.85
CA LEU A 99 5.06 -3.20 -14.48
C LEU A 99 6.59 -3.36 -14.54
N MET A 100 7.13 -4.42 -13.93
CA MET A 100 8.56 -4.68 -13.90
C MET A 100 9.13 -4.95 -15.30
N TYR A 101 8.37 -5.61 -16.19
CA TYR A 101 8.72 -5.79 -17.58
C TYR A 101 8.87 -4.44 -18.31
N PHE A 102 7.90 -3.53 -18.17
CA PHE A 102 7.98 -2.21 -18.81
C PHE A 102 9.08 -1.34 -18.20
N LEU A 103 9.37 -1.48 -16.91
CA LEU A 103 10.50 -0.82 -16.26
C LEU A 103 11.86 -1.46 -16.62
N ARG A 104 11.86 -2.62 -17.31
CA ARG A 104 13.05 -3.42 -17.63
C ARG A 104 13.87 -3.77 -16.38
N LYS A 105 13.19 -4.18 -15.30
CA LYS A 105 13.79 -4.55 -14.03
C LYS A 105 13.60 -6.04 -13.77
N GLU A 106 14.71 -6.73 -13.48
CA GLU A 106 14.66 -8.08 -12.95
C GLU A 106 14.37 -8.01 -11.44
N TYR A 107 13.53 -8.88 -10.94
CA TYR A 107 13.12 -8.91 -9.54
C TYR A 107 12.92 -10.34 -9.07
N THR A 108 12.91 -10.51 -7.75
CA THR A 108 12.53 -11.77 -7.12
C THR A 108 11.40 -11.52 -6.12
N LEU A 109 10.70 -12.59 -5.75
CA LEU A 109 9.64 -12.53 -4.75
C LEU A 109 10.11 -13.18 -3.46
N SER A 110 9.72 -12.59 -2.34
CA SER A 110 9.92 -13.16 -1.01
C SER A 110 8.56 -13.23 -0.29
N PRO A 111 8.25 -14.31 0.45
CA PRO A 111 6.99 -14.40 1.15
C PRO A 111 6.83 -13.30 2.20
N VAL A 112 5.59 -12.85 2.38
CA VAL A 112 5.19 -11.97 3.48
C VAL A 112 4.74 -12.85 4.64
N GLU A 113 5.43 -12.76 5.79
CA GLU A 113 5.12 -13.57 6.96
C GLU A 113 4.19 -12.86 7.95
N ASP A 114 4.36 -11.53 8.12
CA ASP A 114 3.64 -10.75 9.13
C ASP A 114 3.30 -9.34 8.60
N ASP A 115 2.27 -9.26 7.77
CA ASP A 115 1.70 -7.99 7.35
C ASP A 115 0.17 -8.07 7.43
N PRO A 116 -0.45 -7.44 8.44
CA PRO A 116 -1.87 -7.59 8.71
C PRO A 116 -2.77 -7.01 7.61
N ARG A 117 -2.21 -6.26 6.66
CA ARG A 117 -2.96 -5.70 5.53
C ARG A 117 -3.35 -6.76 4.49
N PHE A 118 -2.67 -7.91 4.51
CA PHE A 118 -2.83 -8.96 3.50
C PHE A 118 -3.27 -10.29 4.11
N ILE A 119 -3.89 -11.12 3.30
CA ILE A 119 -4.23 -12.49 3.70
C ILE A 119 -2.93 -13.30 3.85
N PRO A 120 -2.71 -13.99 4.97
CA PRO A 120 -1.53 -14.83 5.18
C PRO A 120 -1.33 -15.86 4.04
N GLY A 121 -0.12 -15.93 3.51
CA GLY A 121 0.23 -16.82 2.41
C GLY A 121 -0.25 -16.35 1.02
N ARG A 122 -0.89 -15.17 0.92
CA ARG A 122 -1.37 -14.59 -0.33
C ARG A 122 -0.80 -13.20 -0.60
N ALA A 123 0.43 -12.98 -0.16
CA ALA A 123 1.16 -11.75 -0.39
C ALA A 123 2.65 -12.05 -0.59
N ALA A 124 3.34 -11.17 -1.31
CA ALA A 124 4.78 -11.25 -1.51
C ALA A 124 5.44 -9.87 -1.48
N TYR A 125 6.68 -9.83 -1.01
CA TYR A 125 7.56 -8.69 -1.21
C TYR A 125 8.19 -8.76 -2.59
N VAL A 126 8.26 -7.62 -3.26
CA VAL A 126 9.05 -7.42 -4.48
C VAL A 126 10.47 -7.04 -4.07
N MET A 127 11.43 -7.89 -4.42
CA MET A 127 12.83 -7.68 -4.11
C MET A 127 13.59 -7.24 -5.36
N TYR A 128 14.27 -6.11 -5.29
CA TYR A 128 15.10 -5.58 -6.38
C TYR A 128 16.51 -5.35 -5.89
N LYS A 129 17.50 -5.96 -6.55
CA LYS A 129 18.93 -5.88 -6.17
C LYS A 129 19.18 -6.19 -4.67
N GLY A 130 18.40 -7.09 -4.08
CA GLY A 130 18.50 -7.47 -2.67
C GLY A 130 17.80 -6.53 -1.69
N GLU A 131 17.23 -5.40 -2.15
CA GLU A 131 16.42 -4.49 -1.35
C GLU A 131 14.93 -4.79 -1.51
N LYS A 132 14.13 -4.55 -0.47
CA LYS A 132 12.68 -4.67 -0.49
C LYS A 132 12.10 -3.44 -1.19
N ALA A 133 11.74 -3.61 -2.46
CA ALA A 133 11.20 -2.54 -3.30
C ALA A 133 9.67 -2.39 -3.20
N GLY A 134 8.97 -3.32 -2.54
CA GLY A 134 7.53 -3.18 -2.37
C GLY A 134 6.86 -4.43 -1.85
N VAL A 135 5.53 -4.38 -1.81
CA VAL A 135 4.65 -5.48 -1.37
C VAL A 135 3.39 -5.50 -2.22
N PHE A 136 2.86 -6.69 -2.47
CA PHE A 136 1.56 -6.88 -3.11
C PHE A 136 0.86 -8.13 -2.59
N GLY A 137 -0.45 -8.19 -2.75
CA GLY A 137 -1.22 -9.36 -2.37
C GLY A 137 -2.72 -9.14 -2.30
N GLU A 138 -3.43 -10.17 -1.82
CA GLU A 138 -4.85 -10.10 -1.52
C GLU A 138 -5.07 -9.32 -0.22
N THR A 139 -5.91 -8.30 -0.28
CA THR A 139 -6.24 -7.46 0.90
C THR A 139 -6.95 -8.29 1.95
N HIS A 140 -6.54 -8.15 3.20
CA HIS A 140 -7.18 -8.88 4.32
C HIS A 140 -8.64 -8.42 4.48
N PRO A 141 -9.61 -9.35 4.67
CA PRO A 141 -11.02 -9.01 4.85
C PRO A 141 -11.28 -8.00 5.98
N ALA A 142 -10.56 -8.08 7.10
CA ALA A 142 -10.71 -7.12 8.19
C ALA A 142 -10.32 -5.69 7.80
N VAL A 143 -9.33 -5.51 6.90
CA VAL A 143 -8.98 -4.20 6.34
C VAL A 143 -10.10 -3.71 5.43
N LEU A 144 -10.62 -4.55 4.52
CA LEU A 144 -11.75 -4.20 3.67
C LEU A 144 -12.98 -3.78 4.49
N GLU A 145 -13.29 -4.53 5.54
CA GLU A 145 -14.40 -4.22 6.47
C GLU A 145 -14.21 -2.87 7.16
N SER A 146 -12.99 -2.58 7.65
CA SER A 146 -12.66 -1.30 8.30
C SER A 146 -12.85 -0.09 7.39
N TRP A 147 -12.70 -0.29 6.07
CA TRP A 147 -12.94 0.72 5.04
C TRP A 147 -14.36 0.70 4.47
N GLY A 148 -15.19 -0.29 4.82
CA GLY A 148 -16.52 -0.48 4.24
C GLY A 148 -16.51 -0.98 2.80
N CYS A 149 -15.39 -1.54 2.33
CA CYS A 149 -15.28 -2.15 1.01
C CYS A 149 -15.91 -3.54 1.02
N THR A 150 -16.79 -3.82 0.07
CA THR A 150 -17.58 -5.07 0.02
C THR A 150 -17.01 -6.10 -0.96
N MET A 151 -16.18 -5.67 -1.90
CA MET A 151 -15.58 -6.55 -2.90
C MET A 151 -14.18 -7.02 -2.49
N PRO A 152 -13.83 -8.28 -2.81
CA PRO A 152 -12.44 -8.71 -2.74
C PRO A 152 -11.54 -7.76 -3.53
N ALA A 153 -10.39 -7.43 -2.96
CA ALA A 153 -9.43 -6.54 -3.59
C ALA A 153 -8.00 -7.06 -3.44
N ILE A 154 -7.21 -6.77 -4.43
CA ILE A 154 -5.75 -6.86 -4.39
C ILE A 154 -5.17 -5.46 -4.33
N MET A 155 -4.06 -5.32 -3.66
CA MET A 155 -3.33 -4.06 -3.63
C MET A 155 -1.83 -4.27 -3.65
N ALA A 156 -1.12 -3.27 -4.14
CA ALA A 156 0.33 -3.23 -4.14
C ALA A 156 0.85 -1.83 -3.89
N GLU A 157 2.02 -1.74 -3.31
CA GLU A 157 2.77 -0.50 -3.18
C GLU A 157 4.26 -0.75 -3.41
N LEU A 158 4.86 0.06 -4.28
CA LEU A 158 6.26 -0.05 -4.68
C LEU A 158 6.99 1.27 -4.41
N ASP A 159 8.19 1.15 -3.87
CA ASP A 159 9.14 2.24 -3.68
C ASP A 159 9.84 2.55 -5.02
N MET A 160 9.52 3.71 -5.58
CA MET A 160 10.08 4.12 -6.86
C MET A 160 11.52 4.59 -6.74
N ASP A 161 11.95 5.06 -5.58
CA ASP A 161 13.33 5.50 -5.37
C ASP A 161 14.28 4.30 -5.32
N ILE A 162 13.81 3.12 -4.89
CA ILE A 162 14.54 1.86 -5.00
C ILE A 162 14.53 1.36 -6.45
N LEU A 163 13.38 1.35 -7.11
CA LEU A 163 13.25 0.80 -8.45
C LEU A 163 13.95 1.65 -9.53
N LEU A 164 14.13 2.93 -9.33
CA LEU A 164 14.76 3.83 -10.30
C LEU A 164 16.28 4.00 -10.10
N LYS A 165 16.86 3.35 -9.07
CA LYS A 165 18.32 3.19 -8.94
C LYS A 165 18.81 2.25 -10.04
#